data_abbf6dd50410a4016b783fb74b004391
#
_entry.id   abbf6dd50410a4016b783fb74b004391
#
_cell.length_a   1.000
_cell.length_b   1.000
_cell.length_c   1.000
_cell.angle_alpha   90.00
_cell.angle_beta   90.00
_cell.angle_gamma   90.00
#
_symmetry.space_group_name_H-M   'P 1'
#
loop_
_entity.id
_entity.type
_entity.pdbx_description
1 polymer ?
#
loop_
_entity_poly.entity_id
_entity_poly.type
_entity_poly.pdbx_seq_one_letter_code
_entity_poly.pdbx_strand_id
1 'polypeptide(L)'
;YDVDVENGTLTERSSVEVSNASHMAVSKNGKYLYSIEDEGVAVFKRDKNGDLSRINSVNIDGMRGCFLSTDVDGKYLYVAGYHDGKVTVVHTHKDGRLGSLMDGVFHTGLGSVAERNFRPHVNCVRPTPDNKYLCAVDNGIDQVKIYRVNKLRNKLELVDILRCPRESGPRIIRFSDDGKFAYILFELSNEIRAYKYDGSGKVPAFELIQTIETSAKKDVHDTHNAASGLSLANDGKHLFCTTAGEDTVSMFERDEETGMLTRKFTLPISGEYPKDLVLLPDDKHLVLANHASNTLTTFTVDYEKNIIVMNGKPIKITEPNCIRIWPVPEE
;
A
#
# COMPACT_ATOMS: atom_id res chain seq x y z
N TYR A 1 -19.16 1.44 1.47
CA TYR A 1 -19.68 0.52 2.48
C TYR A 1 -19.61 1.18 3.85
N ASP A 2 -20.68 1.01 4.63
CA ASP A 2 -20.67 1.24 6.07
C ASP A 2 -20.09 0.02 6.76
N VAL A 3 -19.30 0.26 7.81
CA VAL A 3 -18.62 -0.79 8.55
C VAL A 3 -19.24 -0.92 9.94
N ASP A 4 -19.78 -2.09 10.23
CA ASP A 4 -20.07 -2.51 11.60
C ASP A 4 -18.80 -3.13 12.19
N VAL A 5 -18.09 -2.33 12.98
CA VAL A 5 -16.79 -2.74 13.54
C VAL A 5 -16.96 -3.85 14.59
N GLU A 6 -18.09 -3.88 15.31
CA GLU A 6 -18.34 -4.90 16.35
C GLU A 6 -18.52 -6.30 15.75
N ASN A 7 -19.22 -6.39 14.62
CA ASN A 7 -19.53 -7.65 13.97
C ASN A 7 -18.63 -7.95 12.75
N GLY A 8 -17.75 -7.02 12.37
CA GLY A 8 -16.89 -7.16 11.19
C GLY A 8 -17.66 -7.27 9.88
N THR A 9 -18.82 -6.60 9.76
CA THR A 9 -19.67 -6.69 8.58
C THR A 9 -19.68 -5.39 7.79
N LEU A 10 -19.91 -5.51 6.48
CA LEU A 10 -19.94 -4.41 5.54
C LEU A 10 -21.32 -4.32 4.90
N THR A 11 -21.90 -3.12 4.88
CA THR A 11 -23.16 -2.83 4.19
C THR A 11 -22.92 -1.84 3.06
N GLU A 12 -23.34 -2.18 1.85
CA GLU A 12 -23.20 -1.28 0.71
C GLU A 12 -23.99 0.02 0.97
N ARG A 13 -23.32 1.16 0.71
CA ARG A 13 -23.91 2.49 0.88
C ARG A 13 -24.12 3.18 -0.47
N SER A 14 -23.03 3.43 -1.17
CA SER A 14 -23.04 4.18 -2.43
C SER A 14 -21.85 3.85 -3.31
N SER A 15 -21.92 4.20 -4.58
CA SER A 15 -20.83 4.11 -5.52
C SER A 15 -20.69 5.40 -6.34
N VAL A 16 -19.48 5.70 -6.76
CA VAL A 16 -19.16 6.83 -7.64
C VAL A 16 -18.34 6.32 -8.80
N GLU A 17 -18.71 6.67 -10.01
CA GLU A 17 -17.95 6.30 -11.20
C GLU A 17 -16.64 7.07 -11.28
N VAL A 18 -15.57 6.34 -11.50
CA VAL A 18 -14.22 6.84 -11.80
C VAL A 18 -13.62 5.98 -12.89
N SER A 19 -13.15 6.58 -13.96
CA SER A 19 -12.54 5.84 -15.06
C SER A 19 -11.28 5.10 -14.61
N ASN A 20 -11.26 3.77 -14.74
CA ASN A 20 -10.13 2.90 -14.42
C ASN A 20 -9.51 3.13 -13.02
N ALA A 21 -10.35 3.32 -11.99
CA ALA A 21 -9.92 3.46 -10.61
C ALA A 21 -9.09 2.24 -10.17
N SER A 22 -7.85 2.48 -9.72
CA SER A 22 -6.94 1.40 -9.32
C SER A 22 -6.47 1.50 -7.87
N HIS A 23 -6.35 2.70 -7.33
CA HIS A 23 -5.90 2.92 -5.96
C HIS A 23 -6.46 4.22 -5.38
N MET A 24 -6.61 4.24 -4.06
CA MET A 24 -7.17 5.36 -3.32
C MET A 24 -6.28 5.75 -2.15
N ALA A 25 -6.35 7.02 -1.75
CA ALA A 25 -5.78 7.53 -0.51
C ALA A 25 -6.76 8.48 0.17
N VAL A 26 -6.87 8.38 1.49
CA VAL A 26 -7.67 9.30 2.30
C VAL A 26 -6.78 10.43 2.78
N SER A 27 -7.28 11.66 2.77
CA SER A 27 -6.57 12.80 3.33
C SER A 27 -6.40 12.65 4.85
N LYS A 28 -5.33 13.23 5.41
CA LYS A 28 -5.04 13.15 6.85
C LYS A 28 -6.21 13.61 7.74
N ASN A 29 -6.95 14.61 7.31
CA ASN A 29 -8.10 15.14 8.06
C ASN A 29 -9.41 14.35 7.82
N GLY A 30 -9.36 13.24 7.08
CA GLY A 30 -10.52 12.39 6.81
C GLY A 30 -11.63 13.04 6.00
N LYS A 31 -11.41 14.18 5.34
CA LYS A 31 -12.45 14.91 4.59
C LYS A 31 -12.46 14.65 3.10
N TYR A 32 -11.35 14.16 2.56
CA TYR A 32 -11.14 14.01 1.13
C TYR A 32 -10.63 12.62 0.77
N LEU A 33 -11.11 12.10 -0.36
CA LEU A 33 -10.63 10.87 -0.98
C LEU A 33 -9.97 11.22 -2.32
N TYR A 34 -8.76 10.77 -2.51
CA TYR A 34 -8.04 10.82 -3.78
C TYR A 34 -8.15 9.46 -4.46
N SER A 35 -8.49 9.44 -5.73
CA SER A 35 -8.58 8.22 -6.55
C SER A 35 -7.79 8.38 -7.82
N ILE A 36 -7.04 7.36 -8.20
CA ILE A 36 -6.46 7.26 -9.53
C ILE A 36 -7.59 7.17 -10.57
N GLU A 37 -7.41 7.84 -11.67
CA GLU A 37 -8.20 7.73 -12.90
C GLU A 37 -7.30 7.59 -14.12
N ASP A 38 -7.86 7.44 -15.32
CA ASP A 38 -7.11 7.10 -16.55
C ASP A 38 -5.81 7.89 -16.75
N GLU A 39 -5.86 9.22 -16.68
CA GLU A 39 -4.73 10.09 -16.99
C GLU A 39 -4.25 10.89 -15.79
N GLY A 40 -4.76 10.56 -14.59
CA GLY A 40 -4.42 11.38 -13.45
C GLY A 40 -5.01 10.93 -12.13
N VAL A 41 -5.37 11.92 -11.33
CA VAL A 41 -5.97 11.73 -10.02
C VAL A 41 -7.16 12.65 -9.86
N ALA A 42 -8.28 12.10 -9.40
CA ALA A 42 -9.47 12.84 -8.96
C ALA A 42 -9.51 12.97 -7.45
N VAL A 43 -10.12 14.05 -6.95
CA VAL A 43 -10.41 14.23 -5.54
C VAL A 43 -11.91 14.40 -5.30
N PHE A 44 -12.37 13.74 -4.25
CA PHE A 44 -13.76 13.76 -3.79
C PHE A 44 -13.82 14.28 -2.36
N LYS A 45 -14.83 15.09 -2.09
CA LYS A 45 -15.19 15.51 -0.74
C LYS A 45 -16.26 14.58 -0.21
N ARG A 46 -16.08 14.12 1.02
CA ARG A 46 -17.11 13.40 1.76
C ARG A 46 -17.98 14.37 2.53
N ASP A 47 -19.27 14.25 2.41
CA ASP A 47 -20.21 14.98 3.26
C ASP A 47 -20.49 14.24 4.59
N LYS A 48 -21.32 14.83 5.43
CA LYS A 48 -21.72 14.26 6.72
C LYS A 48 -22.52 12.95 6.61
N ASN A 49 -23.14 12.70 5.47
CA ASN A 49 -23.88 11.47 5.22
C ASN A 49 -22.99 10.36 4.64
N GLY A 50 -21.72 10.66 4.34
CA GLY A 50 -20.78 9.75 3.71
C GLY A 50 -20.81 9.76 2.18
N ASP A 51 -21.64 10.60 1.57
CA ASP A 51 -21.71 10.72 0.12
C ASP A 51 -20.51 11.47 -0.44
N LEU A 52 -20.04 11.06 -1.63
CA LEU A 52 -18.87 11.62 -2.28
C LEU A 52 -19.28 12.58 -3.39
N SER A 53 -18.74 13.79 -3.36
CA SER A 53 -18.84 14.76 -4.44
C SER A 53 -17.46 15.08 -5.04
N ARG A 54 -17.37 14.97 -6.38
CA ARG A 54 -16.11 15.29 -7.09
C ARG A 54 -15.81 16.78 -6.98
N ILE A 55 -14.58 17.12 -6.62
CA ILE A 55 -14.10 18.50 -6.53
C ILE A 55 -13.38 18.88 -7.82
N ASN A 56 -12.26 18.22 -8.11
CA ASN A 56 -11.47 18.41 -9.33
C ASN A 56 -10.60 17.19 -9.60
N SER A 57 -9.88 17.24 -10.70
CA SER A 57 -8.84 16.29 -11.05
C SER A 57 -7.62 17.01 -11.62
N VAL A 58 -6.51 16.28 -11.67
CA VAL A 58 -5.25 16.74 -12.27
C VAL A 58 -4.66 15.64 -13.11
N ASN A 59 -4.21 15.98 -14.32
CA ASN A 59 -3.42 15.10 -15.17
C ASN A 59 -2.00 14.98 -14.58
N ILE A 60 -1.42 13.78 -14.59
CA ILE A 60 -0.08 13.52 -14.06
C ILE A 60 1.02 13.51 -15.13
N ASP A 61 0.68 13.90 -16.35
CA ASP A 61 1.61 13.95 -17.51
C ASP A 61 2.37 12.63 -17.70
N GLY A 62 1.67 11.51 -17.64
CA GLY A 62 2.22 10.16 -17.72
C GLY A 62 1.13 9.12 -17.88
N MET A 63 1.53 7.84 -17.79
CA MET A 63 0.58 6.74 -17.82
C MET A 63 -0.19 6.65 -16.49
N ARG A 64 -1.30 5.91 -16.50
CA ARG A 64 -2.13 5.69 -15.30
C ARG A 64 -1.30 5.26 -14.10
N GLY A 65 -1.53 5.92 -12.97
CA GLY A 65 -0.93 5.55 -11.69
C GLY A 65 -1.42 4.19 -11.18
N CYS A 66 -0.71 3.65 -10.20
CA CYS A 66 -1.07 2.38 -9.53
C CYS A 66 -1.11 2.49 -8.00
N PHE A 67 -0.55 3.56 -7.44
CA PHE A 67 -0.52 3.76 -5.99
C PHE A 67 -0.55 5.25 -5.64
N LEU A 68 -1.24 5.59 -4.55
CA LEU A 68 -1.33 6.94 -3.98
C LEU A 68 -0.91 6.93 -2.52
N SER A 69 -0.22 7.99 -2.10
CA SER A 69 -0.06 8.34 -0.70
C SER A 69 -0.01 9.86 -0.51
N THR A 70 -0.40 10.33 0.67
CA THR A 70 -0.26 11.74 1.05
C THR A 70 0.98 11.91 1.94
N ASP A 71 1.58 13.09 1.92
CA ASP A 71 2.58 13.43 2.92
C ASP A 71 1.94 13.59 4.32
N VAL A 72 2.78 13.56 5.36
CA VAL A 72 2.32 13.64 6.75
C VAL A 72 1.59 14.96 7.05
N ASP A 73 1.93 16.04 6.36
CA ASP A 73 1.31 17.37 6.52
C ASP A 73 0.04 17.56 5.67
N GLY A 74 -0.25 16.66 4.73
CA GLY A 74 -1.37 16.77 3.79
C GLY A 74 -1.20 17.92 2.80
N LYS A 75 0.04 18.21 2.37
CA LYS A 75 0.37 19.25 1.39
C LYS A 75 0.70 18.71 0.01
N TYR A 76 1.05 17.44 -0.04
CA TYR A 76 1.44 16.75 -1.26
C TYR A 76 0.72 15.41 -1.38
N LEU A 77 0.39 15.08 -2.61
CA LEU A 77 -0.05 13.77 -3.02
C LEU A 77 1.04 13.16 -3.91
N TYR A 78 1.44 11.94 -3.59
CA TYR A 78 2.43 11.17 -4.33
C TYR A 78 1.75 10.09 -5.15
N VAL A 79 2.18 9.93 -6.40
CA VAL A 79 1.65 8.93 -7.33
C VAL A 79 2.78 8.04 -7.82
N ALA A 80 2.58 6.73 -7.75
CA ALA A 80 3.44 5.75 -8.40
C ALA A 80 2.87 5.33 -9.75
N GLY A 81 3.70 5.30 -10.78
CA GLY A 81 3.38 4.82 -12.12
C GLY A 81 4.07 3.48 -12.42
N TYR A 82 3.29 2.41 -12.47
CA TYR A 82 3.80 1.08 -12.81
C TYR A 82 4.22 0.98 -14.27
N HIS A 83 3.39 1.53 -15.16
CA HIS A 83 3.55 1.31 -16.60
C HIS A 83 4.69 2.10 -17.21
N ASP A 84 5.00 3.27 -16.66
CA ASP A 84 6.03 4.20 -17.16
C ASP A 84 7.21 4.40 -16.20
N GLY A 85 7.15 3.79 -15.02
CA GLY A 85 8.20 3.93 -13.99
C GLY A 85 8.29 5.35 -13.42
N LYS A 86 7.19 6.11 -13.40
CA LYS A 86 7.16 7.50 -12.97
C LYS A 86 6.79 7.65 -11.50
N VAL A 87 7.46 8.59 -10.82
CA VAL A 87 7.04 9.13 -9.52
C VAL A 87 6.56 10.55 -9.74
N THR A 88 5.33 10.85 -9.36
CA THR A 88 4.73 12.17 -9.54
C THR A 88 4.35 12.77 -8.20
N VAL A 89 4.55 14.09 -8.06
CA VAL A 89 4.16 14.86 -6.88
C VAL A 89 3.17 15.95 -7.29
N VAL A 90 2.03 15.98 -6.62
CA VAL A 90 0.96 16.96 -6.84
C VAL A 90 0.76 17.77 -5.57
N HIS A 91 0.64 19.09 -5.69
CA HIS A 91 0.23 19.93 -4.57
C HIS A 91 -1.22 19.65 -4.17
N THR A 92 -1.49 19.67 -2.87
CA THR A 92 -2.85 19.65 -2.32
C THR A 92 -3.13 20.94 -1.57
N HIS A 93 -4.32 21.49 -1.73
CA HIS A 93 -4.78 22.68 -1.03
C HIS A 93 -5.46 22.31 0.29
N LYS A 94 -5.55 23.29 1.22
CA LYS A 94 -6.21 23.10 2.51
C LYS A 94 -7.69 22.70 2.39
N ASP A 95 -8.34 23.08 1.30
CA ASP A 95 -9.72 22.72 0.97
C ASP A 95 -9.84 21.39 0.20
N GLY A 96 -8.75 20.62 0.16
CA GLY A 96 -8.65 19.29 -0.44
C GLY A 96 -8.46 19.28 -1.96
N ARG A 97 -8.63 20.41 -2.64
CA ARG A 97 -8.41 20.47 -4.09
C ARG A 97 -6.99 20.05 -4.45
N LEU A 98 -6.89 19.34 -5.56
CA LEU A 98 -5.62 19.10 -6.22
C LEU A 98 -5.15 20.37 -6.91
N GLY A 99 -3.91 20.76 -6.66
CA GLY A 99 -3.26 21.89 -7.29
C GLY A 99 -2.42 21.48 -8.50
N SER A 100 -1.38 22.26 -8.78
CA SER A 100 -0.47 21.96 -9.88
C SER A 100 0.41 20.75 -9.62
N LEU A 101 0.82 20.12 -10.70
CA LEU A 101 1.93 19.16 -10.67
C LEU A 101 3.19 19.89 -10.19
N MET A 102 3.83 19.36 -9.15
CA MET A 102 5.07 19.92 -8.62
C MET A 102 6.27 19.39 -9.38
N ASP A 103 6.36 18.08 -9.53
CA ASP A 103 7.45 17.39 -10.22
C ASP A 103 7.03 15.99 -10.67
N GLY A 104 7.76 15.45 -11.66
CA GLY A 104 7.60 14.08 -12.14
C GLY A 104 8.95 13.54 -12.57
N VAL A 105 9.36 12.39 -11.97
CA VAL A 105 10.65 11.75 -12.22
C VAL A 105 10.43 10.36 -12.77
N PHE A 106 10.96 10.10 -13.97
CA PHE A 106 11.01 8.73 -14.53
C PHE A 106 12.22 7.99 -13.95
N HIS A 107 11.98 6.80 -13.45
CA HIS A 107 13.05 5.90 -13.09
C HIS A 107 13.75 5.39 -14.35
N THR A 108 15.03 5.22 -14.24
CA THR A 108 15.89 4.62 -15.28
C THR A 108 16.66 3.46 -14.70
N GLY A 109 16.95 2.47 -15.52
CA GLY A 109 17.68 1.27 -15.12
C GLY A 109 17.16 0.05 -15.86
N LEU A 110 17.91 -1.04 -15.73
CA LEU A 110 17.55 -2.36 -16.21
C LEU A 110 17.42 -3.29 -15.01
N GLY A 111 16.37 -4.08 -14.99
CA GLY A 111 16.19 -5.18 -14.06
C GLY A 111 16.87 -6.46 -14.55
N SER A 112 16.21 -7.58 -14.32
CA SER A 112 16.59 -8.89 -14.85
C SER A 112 15.89 -9.15 -16.20
N VAL A 113 15.94 -10.39 -16.67
CA VAL A 113 15.17 -10.86 -17.83
C VAL A 113 13.81 -11.46 -17.43
N ALA A 114 13.51 -11.51 -16.13
CA ALA A 114 12.26 -12.06 -15.63
C ALA A 114 11.07 -11.17 -16.01
N GLU A 115 9.93 -11.78 -16.26
CA GLU A 115 8.68 -11.07 -16.46
C GLU A 115 8.41 -10.14 -15.26
N ARG A 116 7.94 -8.92 -15.53
CA ARG A 116 7.70 -7.85 -14.53
C ARG A 116 8.94 -7.30 -13.81
N ASN A 117 10.18 -7.75 -14.20
CA ASN A 117 11.43 -7.30 -13.60
C ASN A 117 12.50 -6.99 -14.67
N PHE A 118 12.15 -6.31 -15.75
CA PHE A 118 13.10 -5.99 -16.85
C PHE A 118 13.29 -4.51 -17.11
N ARG A 119 12.38 -3.67 -16.63
CA ARG A 119 12.41 -2.21 -16.74
C ARG A 119 11.74 -1.56 -15.51
N PRO A 120 11.85 -0.24 -15.30
CA PRO A 120 11.22 0.40 -14.17
C PRO A 120 9.70 0.17 -14.09
N HIS A 121 9.24 -0.22 -12.91
CA HIS A 121 7.84 -0.40 -12.53
C HIS A 121 7.65 0.08 -11.08
N VAL A 122 7.35 1.38 -10.91
CA VAL A 122 7.15 1.92 -9.55
C VAL A 122 5.80 1.49 -9.01
N ASN A 123 5.81 0.61 -8.01
CA ASN A 123 4.60 0.03 -7.41
C ASN A 123 4.07 0.79 -6.21
N CYS A 124 4.94 1.44 -5.45
CA CYS A 124 4.55 2.12 -4.23
C CYS A 124 5.40 3.37 -4.03
N VAL A 125 4.76 4.43 -3.58
CA VAL A 125 5.43 5.65 -3.10
C VAL A 125 4.93 5.96 -1.70
N ARG A 126 5.84 6.13 -0.74
CA ARG A 126 5.46 6.38 0.64
C ARG A 126 6.42 7.33 1.33
N PRO A 127 5.93 8.40 1.97
CA PRO A 127 6.78 9.25 2.80
C PRO A 127 7.28 8.46 4.03
N THR A 128 8.47 8.80 4.49
CA THR A 128 8.99 8.32 5.76
C THR A 128 8.21 8.91 6.93
N PRO A 129 8.17 8.25 8.11
CA PRO A 129 7.39 8.72 9.26
C PRO A 129 7.74 10.15 9.70
N ASP A 130 9.01 10.52 9.57
CA ASP A 130 9.53 11.85 9.87
C ASP A 130 9.27 12.90 8.77
N ASN A 131 8.58 12.51 7.68
CA ASN A 131 8.25 13.35 6.52
C ASN A 131 9.44 14.01 5.82
N LYS A 132 10.65 13.47 6.00
CA LYS A 132 11.87 14.01 5.38
C LYS A 132 12.12 13.44 4.00
N TYR A 133 11.72 12.20 3.77
CA TYR A 133 12.02 11.47 2.54
C TYR A 133 10.76 10.82 1.96
N LEU A 134 10.84 10.53 0.68
CA LEU A 134 9.86 9.74 -0.07
C LEU A 134 10.54 8.47 -0.58
N CYS A 135 10.06 7.31 -0.17
CA CYS A 135 10.51 6.02 -0.68
C CYS A 135 9.67 5.65 -1.91
N ALA A 136 10.31 5.44 -3.05
CA ALA A 136 9.71 4.97 -4.29
C ALA A 136 10.18 3.54 -4.57
N VAL A 137 9.28 2.59 -4.37
CA VAL A 137 9.56 1.16 -4.48
C VAL A 137 9.36 0.73 -5.93
N ASP A 138 10.44 0.28 -6.56
CA ASP A 138 10.47 -0.11 -7.97
C ASP A 138 10.69 -1.63 -8.11
N ASN A 139 9.61 -2.32 -8.44
CA ASN A 139 9.59 -3.75 -8.66
C ASN A 139 10.46 -4.16 -9.86
N GLY A 140 10.45 -3.35 -10.91
CA GLY A 140 11.03 -3.70 -12.20
C GLY A 140 12.56 -3.64 -12.26
N ILE A 141 13.20 -2.97 -11.31
CA ILE A 141 14.66 -2.81 -11.25
C ILE A 141 15.25 -3.15 -9.88
N ASP A 142 14.47 -3.80 -9.01
CA ASP A 142 14.89 -4.26 -7.67
C ASP A 142 15.50 -3.14 -6.81
N GLN A 143 14.80 -2.00 -6.72
CA GLN A 143 15.30 -0.85 -5.98
C GLN A 143 14.20 -0.15 -5.19
N VAL A 144 14.59 0.45 -4.06
CA VAL A 144 13.81 1.53 -3.45
C VAL A 144 14.62 2.80 -3.60
N LYS A 145 14.15 3.73 -4.43
CA LYS A 145 14.77 5.05 -4.57
C LYS A 145 14.24 5.99 -3.51
N ILE A 146 15.14 6.70 -2.86
CA ILE A 146 14.84 7.57 -1.73
C ILE A 146 15.04 9.01 -2.18
N TYR A 147 13.97 9.78 -2.16
CA TYR A 147 13.95 11.17 -2.59
C TYR A 147 13.76 12.11 -1.40
N ARG A 148 14.33 13.31 -1.51
CA ARG A 148 13.92 14.46 -0.71
C ARG A 148 13.02 15.34 -1.54
N VAL A 149 11.89 15.78 -0.94
CA VAL A 149 11.02 16.78 -1.55
C VAL A 149 11.59 18.18 -1.28
N ASN A 150 12.29 18.73 -2.26
CA ASN A 150 12.81 20.11 -2.15
C ASN A 150 11.70 21.11 -2.43
N LYS A 151 11.11 21.63 -1.35
CA LYS A 151 9.97 22.58 -1.40
C LYS A 151 10.34 23.94 -2.03
N LEU A 152 11.62 24.35 -1.96
CA LEU A 152 12.07 25.63 -2.53
C LEU A 152 12.22 25.56 -4.04
N ARG A 153 12.65 24.41 -4.55
CA ARG A 153 12.87 24.18 -5.98
C ARG A 153 11.70 23.50 -6.66
N ASN A 154 10.70 23.06 -5.91
CA ASN A 154 9.61 22.21 -6.37
C ASN A 154 10.12 20.96 -7.12
N LYS A 155 11.06 20.24 -6.52
CA LYS A 155 11.74 19.09 -7.13
C LYS A 155 11.90 17.92 -6.18
N LEU A 156 11.85 16.72 -6.77
CA LEU A 156 12.33 15.49 -6.15
C LEU A 156 13.84 15.38 -6.36
N GLU A 157 14.60 15.32 -5.29
CA GLU A 157 16.05 15.14 -5.32
C GLU A 157 16.37 13.72 -4.84
N LEU A 158 16.99 12.92 -5.72
CA LEU A 158 17.45 11.58 -5.34
C LEU A 158 18.53 11.70 -4.26
N VAL A 159 18.31 11.06 -3.13
CA VAL A 159 19.22 11.08 -1.97
C VAL A 159 20.01 9.79 -1.88
N ASP A 160 19.31 8.64 -2.08
CA ASP A 160 19.91 7.32 -1.96
C ASP A 160 19.11 6.25 -2.72
N ILE A 161 19.70 5.07 -2.86
CA ILE A 161 19.09 3.89 -3.48
C ILE A 161 19.35 2.67 -2.59
N LEU A 162 18.29 2.18 -1.97
CA LEU A 162 18.30 0.86 -1.33
C LEU A 162 18.20 -0.21 -2.43
N ARG A 163 19.29 -0.94 -2.66
CA ARG A 163 19.33 -2.05 -3.62
C ARG A 163 18.80 -3.31 -3.00
N CYS A 164 17.88 -3.94 -3.71
CA CYS A 164 17.27 -5.22 -3.35
C CYS A 164 17.95 -6.36 -4.13
N PRO A 165 17.81 -7.62 -3.72
CA PRO A 165 18.29 -8.75 -4.50
C PRO A 165 17.67 -8.78 -5.89
N ARG A 166 18.40 -9.30 -6.84
CA ARG A 166 17.90 -9.45 -8.21
C ARG A 166 16.68 -10.39 -8.25
N GLU A 167 15.70 -10.03 -9.08
CA GLU A 167 14.48 -10.82 -9.27
C GLU A 167 13.62 -10.96 -8.00
N SER A 168 13.84 -10.12 -7.00
CA SER A 168 13.03 -10.15 -5.79
C SER A 168 11.72 -9.35 -5.91
N GLY A 169 11.71 -8.31 -6.74
CA GLY A 169 10.53 -7.50 -7.03
C GLY A 169 9.93 -6.80 -5.80
N PRO A 170 10.62 -5.81 -5.21
CA PRO A 170 10.05 -5.04 -4.10
C PRO A 170 8.74 -4.37 -4.53
N ARG A 171 7.68 -4.48 -3.71
CA ARG A 171 6.34 -4.04 -4.09
C ARG A 171 5.77 -2.96 -3.18
N ILE A 172 5.78 -3.18 -1.87
CA ILE A 172 5.15 -2.30 -0.87
C ILE A 172 6.13 -2.08 0.27
N ILE A 173 6.23 -0.84 0.75
CA ILE A 173 6.92 -0.52 2.00
C ILE A 173 5.90 -0.03 3.05
N ARG A 174 6.07 -0.48 4.29
CA ARG A 174 5.35 0.00 5.48
C ARG A 174 6.35 0.36 6.55
N PHE A 175 6.07 1.40 7.30
CA PHE A 175 6.84 1.76 8.49
C PHE A 175 6.05 1.41 9.73
N SER A 176 6.74 1.05 10.81
CA SER A 176 6.12 0.97 12.15
C SER A 176 5.69 2.34 12.62
N ASP A 177 4.68 2.40 13.49
CA ASP A 177 4.11 3.67 13.97
C ASP A 177 5.10 4.50 14.79
N ASP A 178 6.04 3.81 15.49
CA ASP A 178 7.14 4.45 16.21
C ASP A 178 8.26 4.98 15.28
N GLY A 179 8.14 4.70 13.98
CA GLY A 179 9.07 5.16 12.95
C GLY A 179 10.46 4.52 12.99
N LYS A 180 10.67 3.45 13.78
CA LYS A 180 11.99 2.81 13.93
C LYS A 180 12.26 1.70 12.92
N PHE A 181 11.21 1.12 12.35
CA PHE A 181 11.33 -0.04 11.47
C PHE A 181 10.60 0.18 10.15
N ALA A 182 11.12 -0.44 9.10
CA ALA A 182 10.49 -0.51 7.79
C ALA A 182 10.36 -1.97 7.34
N TYR A 183 9.22 -2.32 6.76
CA TYR A 183 8.92 -3.64 6.22
C TYR A 183 8.67 -3.51 4.73
N ILE A 184 9.45 -4.22 3.92
CA ILE A 184 9.30 -4.24 2.47
C ILE A 184 8.81 -5.62 2.07
N LEU A 185 7.68 -5.67 1.38
CA LEU A 185 7.12 -6.86 0.76
C LEU A 185 7.70 -7.02 -0.63
N PHE A 186 8.14 -8.23 -0.96
CA PHE A 186 8.71 -8.59 -2.24
C PHE A 186 7.77 -9.52 -3.01
N GLU A 187 7.31 -9.06 -4.17
CA GLU A 187 6.31 -9.76 -4.98
C GLU A 187 6.83 -11.07 -5.56
N LEU A 188 8.04 -11.05 -6.13
CA LEU A 188 8.57 -12.17 -6.89
C LEU A 188 9.25 -13.21 -6.01
N SER A 189 9.96 -12.79 -4.96
CA SER A 189 10.59 -13.71 -4.02
C SER A 189 9.67 -14.18 -2.88
N ASN A 190 8.44 -13.63 -2.78
CA ASN A 190 7.46 -13.99 -1.75
C ASN A 190 8.03 -13.91 -0.34
N GLU A 191 8.66 -12.78 -0.02
CA GLU A 191 9.29 -12.54 1.28
C GLU A 191 8.99 -11.14 1.81
N ILE A 192 9.13 -10.95 3.12
CA ILE A 192 9.19 -9.67 3.79
C ILE A 192 10.61 -9.47 4.30
N ARG A 193 11.19 -8.29 4.05
CA ARG A 193 12.43 -7.86 4.67
C ARG A 193 12.14 -6.77 5.66
N ALA A 194 12.57 -7.00 6.90
CA ALA A 194 12.51 -6.03 7.98
C ALA A 194 13.82 -5.26 8.06
N TYR A 195 13.72 -3.95 8.20
CA TYR A 195 14.85 -3.04 8.31
C TYR A 195 14.68 -2.16 9.55
N LYS A 196 15.79 -1.92 10.25
CA LYS A 196 15.86 -0.79 11.17
C LYS A 196 16.01 0.49 10.34
N TYR A 197 15.17 1.49 10.63
CA TYR A 197 15.17 2.78 9.94
C TYR A 197 15.74 3.87 10.83
N ASP A 198 16.65 4.67 10.31
CA ASP A 198 17.14 5.90 10.94
C ASP A 198 17.14 7.06 9.93
N GLY A 199 16.25 8.02 10.14
CA GLY A 199 16.14 9.25 9.35
C GLY A 199 16.88 10.45 9.94
N SER A 200 17.70 10.28 10.99
CA SER A 200 18.39 11.38 11.66
C SER A 200 19.52 11.98 10.83
N GLY A 201 20.13 11.19 9.94
CA GLY A 201 21.24 11.61 9.09
C GLY A 201 20.82 12.49 7.91
N LYS A 202 21.82 12.94 7.14
CA LYS A 202 21.60 13.62 5.84
C LYS A 202 21.09 12.68 4.77
N VAL A 203 21.40 11.40 4.92
CA VAL A 203 20.93 10.25 4.14
C VAL A 203 20.28 9.30 5.13
N PRO A 204 19.08 8.79 4.87
CA PRO A 204 18.44 7.85 5.78
C PRO A 204 19.14 6.49 5.70
N ALA A 205 19.23 5.79 6.84
CA ALA A 205 19.79 4.45 6.91
C ALA A 205 18.67 3.40 6.97
N PHE A 206 18.86 2.30 6.23
CA PHE A 206 18.04 1.10 6.26
C PHE A 206 18.98 -0.10 6.52
N GLU A 207 18.97 -0.58 7.75
CA GLU A 207 19.76 -1.75 8.16
C GLU A 207 18.88 -2.99 8.10
N LEU A 208 19.24 -3.96 7.25
CA LEU A 208 18.50 -5.24 7.16
C LEU A 208 18.69 -6.03 8.45
N ILE A 209 17.57 -6.35 9.12
CA ILE A 209 17.56 -7.15 10.37
C ILE A 209 16.99 -8.55 10.17
N GLN A 210 16.12 -8.75 9.17
CA GLN A 210 15.51 -10.05 8.92
C GLN A 210 15.00 -10.17 7.49
N THR A 211 15.03 -11.40 6.96
CA THR A 211 14.26 -11.84 5.78
C THR A 211 13.37 -13.00 6.22
N ILE A 212 12.06 -12.96 5.90
CA ILE A 212 11.09 -13.98 6.27
C ILE A 212 10.14 -14.26 5.09
N GLU A 213 9.88 -15.54 4.80
CA GLU A 213 9.00 -15.98 3.73
C GLU A 213 7.53 -15.70 4.06
N THR A 214 6.74 -15.29 3.08
CA THR A 214 5.28 -15.06 3.20
C THR A 214 4.47 -16.32 2.90
N SER A 215 4.97 -17.20 2.02
CA SER A 215 4.32 -18.44 1.62
C SER A 215 4.58 -19.57 2.63
N ALA A 216 3.63 -20.48 2.76
CA ALA A 216 3.79 -21.74 3.51
C ALA A 216 4.48 -22.82 2.66
N LYS A 217 4.38 -22.74 1.34
CA LYS A 217 4.96 -23.70 0.39
C LYS A 217 6.41 -23.33 0.08
N LYS A 218 7.30 -24.29 0.23
CA LYS A 218 8.73 -24.14 -0.08
C LYS A 218 9.09 -24.24 -1.57
N ASP A 219 8.10 -24.27 -2.47
CA ASP A 219 8.39 -24.41 -3.90
C ASP A 219 8.83 -23.06 -4.47
N VAL A 220 10.13 -22.84 -4.42
CA VAL A 220 10.83 -21.62 -4.87
C VAL A 220 10.65 -21.36 -6.37
N HIS A 221 10.06 -22.31 -7.11
CA HIS A 221 9.86 -22.24 -8.55
C HIS A 221 8.40 -22.05 -8.97
N ASP A 222 7.48 -21.86 -8.02
CA ASP A 222 6.09 -21.54 -8.37
C ASP A 222 5.99 -20.07 -8.81
N THR A 223 6.22 -19.85 -10.09
CA THR A 223 6.14 -18.55 -10.76
C THR A 223 4.75 -17.91 -10.74
N HIS A 224 3.74 -18.61 -10.18
CA HIS A 224 2.37 -18.15 -10.10
C HIS A 224 2.09 -17.39 -8.80
N ASN A 225 2.90 -17.58 -7.77
CA ASN A 225 2.73 -16.91 -6.49
C ASN A 225 3.32 -15.50 -6.52
N ALA A 226 2.56 -14.55 -5.99
CA ALA A 226 2.95 -13.14 -5.93
C ALA A 226 2.47 -12.52 -4.62
N ALA A 227 3.40 -12.17 -3.73
CA ALA A 227 3.04 -11.43 -2.53
C ALA A 227 2.46 -10.06 -2.91
N SER A 228 1.24 -9.74 -2.46
CA SER A 228 0.42 -8.70 -3.08
C SER A 228 0.03 -7.55 -2.14
N GLY A 229 -0.43 -7.83 -0.94
CA GLY A 229 -0.86 -6.84 0.04
C GLY A 229 -0.04 -6.89 1.32
N LEU A 230 0.14 -5.75 2.01
CA LEU A 230 0.86 -5.65 3.28
C LEU A 230 0.17 -4.60 4.17
N SER A 231 -0.25 -5.00 5.37
CA SER A 231 -0.88 -4.13 6.37
C SER A 231 -0.30 -4.38 7.75
N LEU A 232 -0.02 -3.29 8.48
CA LEU A 232 0.22 -3.34 9.93
C LEU A 232 -1.11 -3.13 10.64
N ALA A 233 -1.33 -3.84 11.75
CA ALA A 233 -2.42 -3.60 12.67
C ALA A 233 -2.19 -2.31 13.46
N ASN A 234 -3.28 -1.69 13.96
CA ASN A 234 -3.17 -0.46 14.76
C ASN A 234 -2.53 -0.72 16.12
N ASP A 235 -2.51 -1.98 16.59
CA ASP A 235 -1.83 -2.38 17.82
C ASP A 235 -0.29 -2.31 17.71
N GLY A 236 0.24 -2.11 16.50
CA GLY A 236 1.67 -2.07 16.23
C GLY A 236 2.40 -3.41 16.39
N LYS A 237 1.67 -4.50 16.73
CA LYS A 237 2.25 -5.83 17.03
C LYS A 237 2.03 -6.85 15.94
N HIS A 238 1.01 -6.66 15.11
CA HIS A 238 0.68 -7.64 14.08
C HIS A 238 0.84 -7.07 12.69
N LEU A 239 1.35 -7.89 11.79
CA LEU A 239 1.51 -7.57 10.39
C LEU A 239 0.88 -8.69 9.56
N PHE A 240 0.13 -8.28 8.54
CA PHE A 240 -0.55 -9.21 7.65
C PHE A 240 -0.08 -8.99 6.21
N CYS A 241 0.08 -10.08 5.48
CA CYS A 241 0.30 -10.02 4.04
C CYS A 241 -0.56 -11.05 3.30
N THR A 242 -0.86 -10.76 2.04
CA THR A 242 -1.53 -11.68 1.13
C THR A 242 -0.58 -12.17 0.05
N THR A 243 -0.79 -13.41 -0.41
CA THR A 243 -0.08 -14.00 -1.55
C THR A 243 -1.10 -14.44 -2.58
N ALA A 244 -1.12 -13.78 -3.74
CA ALA A 244 -1.92 -14.16 -4.90
C ALA A 244 -1.33 -15.42 -5.55
N GLY A 245 -2.17 -16.24 -6.16
CA GLY A 245 -1.78 -17.55 -6.72
C GLY A 245 -1.86 -18.67 -5.70
N GLU A 246 -1.25 -18.52 -4.53
CA GLU A 246 -1.48 -19.39 -3.37
C GLU A 246 -2.82 -19.09 -2.69
N ASP A 247 -3.33 -17.87 -2.89
CA ASP A 247 -4.58 -17.34 -2.34
C ASP A 247 -4.66 -17.48 -0.81
N THR A 248 -3.62 -16.98 -0.16
CA THR A 248 -3.44 -17.04 1.28
C THR A 248 -3.30 -15.67 1.92
N VAL A 249 -3.56 -15.64 3.23
CA VAL A 249 -3.16 -14.57 4.13
C VAL A 249 -2.23 -15.12 5.20
N SER A 250 -1.13 -14.43 5.42
CA SER A 250 -0.17 -14.73 6.49
C SER A 250 -0.22 -13.65 7.55
N MET A 251 -0.16 -14.08 8.82
CA MET A 251 -0.02 -13.20 9.97
C MET A 251 1.35 -13.38 10.62
N PHE A 252 1.96 -12.26 10.96
CA PHE A 252 3.22 -12.21 11.69
C PHE A 252 3.04 -11.39 12.97
N GLU A 253 3.61 -11.89 14.06
CA GLU A 253 3.80 -11.12 15.29
C GLU A 253 5.13 -10.36 15.18
N ARG A 254 5.07 -9.07 15.48
CA ARG A 254 6.22 -8.17 15.48
C ARG A 254 6.72 -7.98 16.91
N ASP A 255 8.00 -8.21 17.12
CA ASP A 255 8.69 -7.76 18.32
C ASP A 255 8.91 -6.23 18.25
N GLU A 256 8.37 -5.48 19.21
CA GLU A 256 8.38 -4.01 19.20
C GLU A 256 9.77 -3.42 19.45
N GLU A 257 10.67 -4.15 20.11
CA GLU A 257 12.03 -3.68 20.43
C GLU A 257 13.01 -3.95 19.29
N THR A 258 12.93 -5.13 18.70
CA THR A 258 13.88 -5.58 17.66
C THR A 258 13.36 -5.38 16.24
N GLY A 259 12.04 -5.21 16.06
CA GLY A 259 11.38 -5.13 14.77
C GLY A 259 11.27 -6.47 14.03
N MET A 260 11.73 -7.56 14.63
CA MET A 260 11.71 -8.90 14.02
C MET A 260 10.28 -9.45 13.96
N LEU A 261 10.02 -10.26 12.94
CA LEU A 261 8.73 -10.88 12.68
C LEU A 261 8.78 -12.38 12.97
N THR A 262 7.73 -12.89 13.62
CA THR A 262 7.49 -14.33 13.80
C THR A 262 6.20 -14.69 13.10
N ARG A 263 6.24 -15.57 12.10
CA ARG A 263 5.03 -16.04 11.40
C ARG A 263 4.19 -16.89 12.34
N LYS A 264 2.92 -16.53 12.48
CA LYS A 264 1.95 -17.23 13.33
C LYS A 264 1.11 -18.21 12.52
N PHE A 265 0.67 -17.77 11.33
CA PHE A 265 -0.03 -18.65 10.38
C PHE A 265 0.14 -18.20 8.94
N THR A 266 -0.14 -19.10 8.02
CA THR A 266 -0.48 -18.87 6.61
C THR A 266 -1.69 -19.73 6.31
N LEU A 267 -2.83 -19.07 6.02
CA LEU A 267 -4.12 -19.74 5.86
C LEU A 267 -4.75 -19.36 4.51
N PRO A 268 -5.47 -20.30 3.86
CA PRO A 268 -6.20 -19.99 2.63
C PRO A 268 -7.33 -19.01 2.93
N ILE A 269 -7.62 -18.18 1.94
CA ILE A 269 -8.76 -17.25 1.94
C ILE A 269 -9.91 -17.82 1.11
N SER A 270 -11.11 -17.27 1.30
CA SER A 270 -12.29 -17.62 0.50
C SER A 270 -12.43 -16.67 -0.68
N GLY A 271 -11.48 -16.72 -1.61
CA GLY A 271 -11.40 -15.86 -2.77
C GLY A 271 -10.13 -16.15 -3.58
N GLU A 272 -10.00 -15.50 -4.73
CA GLU A 272 -8.87 -15.68 -5.65
C GLU A 272 -8.19 -14.35 -5.95
N TYR A 273 -6.88 -14.37 -6.02
CA TYR A 273 -6.02 -13.23 -6.32
C TYR A 273 -6.25 -12.04 -5.39
N PRO A 274 -5.94 -12.17 -4.07
CA PRO A 274 -6.07 -11.06 -3.13
C PRO A 274 -5.08 -9.96 -3.48
N LYS A 275 -5.57 -8.74 -3.77
CA LYS A 275 -4.73 -7.58 -4.14
C LYS A 275 -4.43 -6.63 -2.99
N ASP A 276 -5.37 -6.49 -2.07
CA ASP A 276 -5.23 -5.57 -0.94
C ASP A 276 -5.94 -6.13 0.28
N LEU A 277 -5.50 -5.71 1.45
CA LEU A 277 -6.08 -6.09 2.72
C LEU A 277 -6.03 -4.91 3.69
N VAL A 278 -6.96 -4.89 4.63
CA VAL A 278 -6.98 -3.92 5.71
C VAL A 278 -7.58 -4.53 6.97
N LEU A 279 -7.03 -4.16 8.13
CA LEU A 279 -7.68 -4.42 9.40
C LEU A 279 -8.67 -3.31 9.72
N LEU A 280 -9.81 -3.66 10.31
CA LEU A 280 -10.74 -2.69 10.85
C LEU A 280 -10.13 -2.00 12.10
N PRO A 281 -10.67 -0.87 12.56
CA PRO A 281 -10.09 -0.11 13.67
C PRO A 281 -9.97 -0.86 14.99
N ASP A 282 -10.69 -1.95 15.14
CA ASP A 282 -10.65 -2.83 16.33
C ASP A 282 -9.53 -3.87 16.32
N ASP A 283 -8.77 -3.94 15.22
CA ASP A 283 -7.75 -4.95 14.93
C ASP A 283 -8.23 -6.42 15.01
N LYS A 284 -9.55 -6.64 15.16
CA LYS A 284 -10.12 -7.99 15.23
C LYS A 284 -10.66 -8.48 13.90
N HIS A 285 -10.94 -7.55 12.99
CA HIS A 285 -11.57 -7.91 11.72
C HIS A 285 -10.68 -7.52 10.55
N LEU A 286 -10.52 -8.45 9.61
CA LEU A 286 -9.72 -8.32 8.41
C LEU A 286 -10.64 -8.31 7.18
N VAL A 287 -10.42 -7.38 6.27
CA VAL A 287 -11.12 -7.30 4.98
C VAL A 287 -10.11 -7.52 3.85
N LEU A 288 -10.44 -8.41 2.92
CA LEU A 288 -9.62 -8.70 1.73
C LEU A 288 -10.36 -8.35 0.44
N ALA A 289 -9.61 -7.79 -0.51
CA ALA A 289 -10.06 -7.53 -1.88
C ALA A 289 -9.56 -8.64 -2.82
N ASN A 290 -10.45 -9.55 -3.20
CA ASN A 290 -10.13 -10.70 -4.04
C ASN A 290 -10.47 -10.38 -5.49
N HIS A 291 -9.47 -9.97 -6.24
CA HIS A 291 -9.63 -9.39 -7.58
C HIS A 291 -10.22 -10.38 -8.59
N ALA A 292 -9.66 -11.59 -8.68
CA ALA A 292 -10.09 -12.56 -9.69
C ALA A 292 -11.46 -13.18 -9.38
N SER A 293 -11.77 -13.41 -8.10
CA SER A 293 -13.09 -13.93 -7.71
C SER A 293 -14.17 -12.86 -7.60
N ASN A 294 -13.84 -11.57 -7.84
CA ASN A 294 -14.81 -10.47 -7.79
C ASN A 294 -15.53 -10.36 -6.44
N THR A 295 -14.78 -10.42 -5.34
CA THR A 295 -15.36 -10.41 -3.99
C THR A 295 -14.56 -9.59 -3.00
N LEU A 296 -15.26 -9.09 -1.97
CA LEU A 296 -14.67 -8.79 -0.67
C LEU A 296 -15.01 -9.92 0.29
N THR A 297 -14.04 -10.32 1.10
CA THR A 297 -14.25 -11.26 2.20
C THR A 297 -13.82 -10.63 3.51
N THR A 298 -14.60 -10.88 4.57
CA THR A 298 -14.31 -10.40 5.92
C THR A 298 -14.06 -11.57 6.84
N PHE A 299 -13.11 -11.41 7.75
CA PHE A 299 -12.71 -12.43 8.69
C PHE A 299 -12.57 -11.86 10.10
N THR A 300 -12.92 -12.65 11.11
CA THR A 300 -12.49 -12.39 12.48
C THR A 300 -11.15 -13.09 12.72
N VAL A 301 -10.20 -12.39 13.33
CA VAL A 301 -8.88 -12.88 13.68
C VAL A 301 -8.91 -13.35 15.16
N ASP A 302 -8.59 -14.60 15.42
CA ASP A 302 -8.35 -15.12 16.75
C ASP A 302 -6.84 -15.23 16.98
N TYR A 303 -6.29 -14.24 17.65
CA TYR A 303 -4.85 -14.14 17.91
C TYR A 303 -4.33 -15.21 18.86
N GLU A 304 -5.17 -15.72 19.78
CA GLU A 304 -4.77 -16.77 20.71
C GLU A 304 -4.64 -18.13 20.01
N LYS A 305 -5.61 -18.45 19.14
CA LYS A 305 -5.60 -19.69 18.38
C LYS A 305 -4.82 -19.62 17.08
N ASN A 306 -4.40 -18.42 16.67
CA ASN A 306 -3.74 -18.16 15.39
C ASN A 306 -4.56 -18.66 14.19
N ILE A 307 -5.83 -18.29 14.12
CA ILE A 307 -6.76 -18.64 13.05
C ILE A 307 -7.55 -17.39 12.60
N ILE A 308 -8.11 -17.49 11.40
CA ILE A 308 -9.13 -16.57 10.91
C ILE A 308 -10.44 -17.31 10.66
N VAL A 309 -11.55 -16.66 10.94
CA VAL A 309 -12.90 -17.20 10.71
C VAL A 309 -13.66 -16.23 9.82
N MET A 310 -14.16 -16.71 8.69
CA MET A 310 -14.88 -15.88 7.73
C MET A 310 -16.22 -15.39 8.32
N ASN A 311 -16.51 -14.10 8.16
CA ASN A 311 -17.74 -13.46 8.61
C ASN A 311 -18.74 -13.39 7.46
N GLY A 312 -19.79 -14.19 7.54
CA GLY A 312 -20.87 -14.19 6.55
C GLY A 312 -20.44 -14.71 5.18
N LYS A 313 -21.11 -14.23 4.14
CA LYS A 313 -20.85 -14.59 2.74
C LYS A 313 -19.95 -13.56 2.07
N PRO A 314 -19.13 -13.94 1.07
CA PRO A 314 -18.38 -13.00 0.25
C PRO A 314 -19.32 -11.94 -0.39
N ILE A 315 -18.92 -10.69 -0.34
CA ILE A 315 -19.65 -9.56 -0.96
C ILE A 315 -19.18 -9.45 -2.41
N LYS A 316 -20.10 -9.44 -3.35
CA LYS A 316 -19.79 -9.30 -4.79
C LYS A 316 -19.41 -7.86 -5.12
N ILE A 317 -18.26 -7.68 -5.75
CA ILE A 317 -17.77 -6.41 -6.28
C ILE A 317 -16.80 -6.70 -7.43
N THR A 318 -16.94 -6.01 -8.56
CA THR A 318 -16.13 -6.27 -9.74
C THR A 318 -14.68 -5.83 -9.52
N GLU A 319 -13.75 -6.76 -9.71
CA GLU A 319 -12.29 -6.57 -9.76
C GLU A 319 -11.74 -5.60 -8.69
N PRO A 320 -12.00 -5.83 -7.39
CA PRO A 320 -11.55 -4.92 -6.34
C PRO A 320 -10.01 -4.86 -6.31
N ASN A 321 -9.47 -3.64 -6.27
CA ASN A 321 -8.03 -3.39 -6.33
C ASN A 321 -7.45 -2.80 -5.05
N CYS A 322 -8.25 -2.05 -4.30
CA CYS A 322 -7.77 -1.25 -3.17
C CYS A 322 -8.87 -1.08 -2.13
N ILE A 323 -8.51 -1.25 -0.87
CA ILE A 323 -9.39 -1.00 0.27
C ILE A 323 -8.78 0.11 1.13
N ARG A 324 -9.61 1.07 1.58
CA ARG A 324 -9.20 2.07 2.56
C ARG A 324 -10.28 2.23 3.61
N ILE A 325 -9.86 2.25 4.87
CA ILE A 325 -10.72 2.62 5.99
C ILE A 325 -10.74 4.14 6.07
N TRP A 326 -11.93 4.65 6.18
CA TRP A 326 -12.15 6.08 6.28
C TRP A 326 -12.95 6.39 7.53
N PRO A 327 -12.29 6.85 8.61
CA PRO A 327 -12.98 7.20 9.84
C PRO A 327 -14.05 8.27 9.59
N VAL A 328 -15.22 8.12 10.18
CA VAL A 328 -16.21 9.20 10.21
C VAL A 328 -15.66 10.23 11.20
N PRO A 329 -15.47 11.52 10.81
CA PRO A 329 -15.10 12.55 11.76
C PRO A 329 -16.17 12.62 12.86
N GLU A 330 -15.74 12.61 14.11
CA GLU A 330 -16.60 13.00 15.22
C GLU A 330 -17.01 14.46 15.03
N GLU A 331 -18.29 14.79 15.29
CA GLU A 331 -18.87 16.14 15.15
C GLU A 331 -18.24 17.15 16.12
#